data_b751660cc77ba95839ff6e3c9b31d9f4
#
_entry.id   b751660cc77ba95839ff6e3c9b31d9f4
#
_cell.length_a   1.000
_cell.length_b   1.000
_cell.length_c   1.000
_cell.angle_alpha   90.00
_cell.angle_beta   90.00
_cell.angle_gamma   90.00
#
_symmetry.space_group_name_H-M   'P 1'
#
loop_
_entity.id
_entity.type
_entity.pdbx_description
1 polymer ?
#
loop_
_entity_poly.entity_id
_entity_poly.type
_entity_poly.pdbx_seq_one_letter_code
_entity_poly.pdbx_strand_id
1 'polypeptide(L)'
;AVTLMVSMLLTHLSGCRKKDSGDTSSALDVGSSENSLPDNESIPEESKDSSATSNGNSSAGTASSSVKVPDNMNLTGFPIAKKTVKLKIMVDTSAAQPDFSKVKMFQAYEKMTNVKIEWINIPSGNTRTKVMLAFASGELPDAFLKCGSVLTNSTQYSFAKDNLLYDMNKGDRLKTFAPNFYKFYSENNDVKKSMTFANNAVYSFPQGVEAIPNKVAGKLFINKEWLKKSGKKMPETIDELYDVLVYFRDNDMIGNGK
;
A
#
# COMPACT_ATOMS: atom_id res chain seq x y z
N ALA A 1 -24.15 -25.53 3.05
CA ALA A 1 -25.26 -25.26 2.13
C ALA A 1 -26.28 -24.38 2.81
N VAL A 2 -26.26 -23.08 2.54
CA VAL A 2 -27.38 -22.18 2.84
C VAL A 2 -27.59 -21.34 1.60
N THR A 3 -28.62 -21.70 0.88
CA THR A 3 -29.15 -21.01 -0.29
C THR A 3 -29.92 -19.79 0.21
N LEU A 4 -29.55 -18.59 -0.21
CA LEU A 4 -30.37 -17.40 -0.05
C LEU A 4 -30.72 -16.86 -1.43
N MET A 5 -32.01 -17.03 -1.80
CA MET A 5 -32.66 -16.41 -2.94
C MET A 5 -32.67 -14.87 -2.74
N VAL A 6 -32.20 -14.14 -3.74
CA VAL A 6 -32.52 -12.72 -3.90
C VAL A 6 -33.34 -12.52 -5.15
N SER A 7 -34.56 -12.07 -4.92
CA SER A 7 -35.59 -11.76 -5.89
C SER A 7 -35.21 -10.56 -6.74
N MET A 8 -35.25 -10.74 -8.08
CA MET A 8 -35.17 -9.67 -9.06
C MET A 8 -36.48 -8.85 -9.07
N LEU A 9 -36.35 -7.54 -8.98
CA LEU A 9 -37.39 -6.62 -9.45
C LEU A 9 -36.82 -5.84 -10.65
N LEU A 10 -37.30 -6.22 -11.84
CA LEU A 10 -37.19 -5.41 -13.06
C LEU A 10 -38.25 -4.31 -13.02
N THR A 11 -37.86 -3.07 -13.21
CA THR A 11 -38.76 -2.03 -13.72
C THR A 11 -38.08 -1.34 -14.90
N HIS A 12 -38.66 -1.55 -16.07
CA HIS A 12 -38.42 -0.80 -17.30
C HIS A 12 -38.90 0.66 -17.15
N LEU A 13 -38.11 1.59 -17.67
CA LEU A 13 -38.65 2.81 -18.25
C LEU A 13 -37.78 3.27 -19.43
N SER A 14 -38.40 3.16 -20.60
CA SER A 14 -37.95 3.74 -21.87
C SER A 14 -38.13 5.24 -21.88
N GLY A 15 -37.26 5.96 -22.56
CA GLY A 15 -37.43 7.37 -22.86
C GLY A 15 -36.32 7.88 -23.78
N CYS A 16 -36.51 7.71 -25.09
CA CYS A 16 -35.77 8.44 -26.14
C CYS A 16 -36.11 9.94 -26.10
N ARG A 17 -35.08 10.82 -26.28
CA ARG A 17 -35.21 11.96 -27.19
C ARG A 17 -33.87 12.56 -27.62
N LYS A 18 -33.86 12.93 -28.89
CA LYS A 18 -32.78 13.42 -29.76
C LYS A 18 -32.44 14.91 -29.51
N LYS A 19 -31.14 15.23 -29.78
CA LYS A 19 -30.61 16.37 -30.60
C LYS A 19 -30.89 17.82 -30.13
N ASP A 20 -29.86 18.61 -29.88
CA ASP A 20 -29.30 19.55 -30.87
C ASP A 20 -28.02 20.23 -30.35
N SER A 21 -27.23 20.62 -31.33
CA SER A 21 -25.95 21.30 -31.32
C SER A 21 -26.00 22.73 -30.75
N GLY A 22 -24.94 23.19 -30.10
CA GLY A 22 -24.72 24.61 -29.80
C GLY A 22 -23.40 24.84 -29.10
N ASP A 23 -22.44 25.35 -29.84
CA ASP A 23 -21.19 25.95 -29.38
C ASP A 23 -21.43 27.05 -28.36
N THR A 24 -20.63 27.10 -27.30
CA THR A 24 -20.06 28.36 -26.80
C THR A 24 -19.05 28.09 -25.67
N SER A 25 -17.87 28.64 -25.85
CA SER A 25 -16.77 28.82 -24.92
C SER A 25 -17.17 29.63 -23.68
N SER A 26 -16.80 29.20 -22.48
CA SER A 26 -16.51 30.13 -21.37
C SER A 26 -15.71 29.48 -20.25
N ALA A 27 -14.67 30.17 -19.92
CA ALA A 27 -13.79 30.28 -18.78
C ALA A 27 -14.03 29.37 -17.55
N LEU A 28 -12.92 28.74 -17.15
CA LEU A 28 -12.74 28.08 -15.86
C LEU A 28 -12.61 29.13 -14.76
N ASP A 29 -13.56 29.13 -13.84
CA ASP A 29 -13.46 29.84 -12.58
C ASP A 29 -12.95 28.85 -11.51
N VAL A 30 -11.78 29.17 -10.92
CA VAL A 30 -11.15 28.40 -9.85
C VAL A 30 -11.64 28.95 -8.54
N GLY A 31 -12.68 28.36 -7.98
CA GLY A 31 -13.14 28.63 -6.63
C GLY A 31 -12.25 27.95 -5.59
N SER A 32 -11.47 28.72 -4.87
CA SER A 32 -10.77 28.33 -3.64
C SER A 32 -11.79 28.04 -2.54
N SER A 33 -11.84 26.81 -2.06
CA SER A 33 -12.59 26.43 -0.86
C SER A 33 -11.61 26.25 0.29
N GLU A 34 -11.51 27.26 1.16
CA GLU A 34 -10.93 27.18 2.48
C GLU A 34 -11.79 26.30 3.37
N ASN A 35 -11.21 25.22 3.90
CA ASN A 35 -11.86 24.39 4.90
C ASN A 35 -11.14 24.59 6.24
N SER A 36 -11.75 25.45 7.07
CA SER A 36 -11.36 25.70 8.46
C SER A 36 -11.70 24.49 9.34
N LEU A 37 -10.72 24.09 10.13
CA LEU A 37 -10.84 23.09 11.19
C LEU A 37 -11.60 23.68 12.39
N PRO A 38 -12.45 22.95 13.08
CA PRO A 38 -13.00 23.39 14.36
C PRO A 38 -12.08 23.04 15.54
N ASP A 39 -12.06 23.98 16.48
CA ASP A 39 -11.27 23.98 17.69
C ASP A 39 -11.65 22.89 18.71
N ASN A 40 -10.64 22.57 19.42
CA ASN A 40 -10.41 21.80 20.63
C ASN A 40 -11.48 22.01 21.74
N GLU A 41 -12.19 20.98 22.14
CA GLU A 41 -12.89 20.92 23.42
C GLU A 41 -12.21 19.95 24.37
N SER A 42 -11.82 20.52 25.52
CA SER A 42 -11.15 19.95 26.66
C SER A 42 -12.05 18.97 27.44
N ILE A 43 -11.52 17.80 27.77
CA ILE A 43 -12.15 16.81 28.67
C ILE A 43 -11.56 17.02 30.08
N PRO A 44 -12.38 17.05 31.14
CA PRO A 44 -11.89 17.20 32.51
C PRO A 44 -11.35 15.90 33.10
N GLU A 45 -10.25 16.03 33.84
CA GLU A 45 -9.72 14.99 34.75
C GLU A 45 -10.70 14.75 35.92
N GLU A 46 -11.00 13.50 36.18
CA GLU A 46 -11.52 13.09 37.47
C GLU A 46 -10.69 11.89 38.02
N SER A 47 -9.90 12.22 39.04
CA SER A 47 -9.20 11.29 39.89
C SER A 47 -10.15 10.68 40.90
N LYS A 48 -10.13 9.35 41.10
CA LYS A 48 -10.33 8.75 42.43
C LYS A 48 -9.73 7.36 42.54
N ASP A 49 -8.86 7.31 43.49
CA ASP A 49 -8.22 6.25 44.22
C ASP A 49 -9.24 5.24 44.83
N SER A 50 -8.95 3.97 44.74
CA SER A 50 -9.21 3.01 45.84
C SER A 50 -8.56 1.64 45.61
N SER A 51 -7.63 1.35 46.46
CA SER A 51 -6.97 0.08 46.72
C SER A 51 -7.96 -1.03 47.09
N ALA A 52 -7.78 -2.22 46.50
CA ALA A 52 -8.19 -3.48 47.15
C ALA A 52 -7.25 -4.61 46.70
N THR A 53 -6.47 -5.05 47.65
CA THR A 53 -5.65 -6.26 47.64
C THR A 53 -6.55 -7.50 47.62
N SER A 54 -6.32 -8.38 46.65
CA SER A 54 -6.81 -9.76 46.76
C SER A 54 -5.80 -10.71 46.09
N ASN A 55 -5.13 -11.45 46.93
CA ASN A 55 -4.32 -12.62 46.60
C ASN A 55 -5.21 -13.70 45.95
N GLY A 56 -4.90 -14.06 44.71
CA GLY A 56 -5.47 -15.23 44.06
C GLY A 56 -4.40 -15.88 43.19
N ASN A 57 -3.70 -16.83 43.79
CA ASN A 57 -2.78 -17.72 43.11
C ASN A 57 -3.57 -18.58 42.10
N SER A 58 -3.53 -18.27 40.84
CA SER A 58 -4.01 -19.12 39.76
C SER A 58 -2.89 -19.31 38.76
N SER A 59 -2.31 -20.49 38.79
CA SER A 59 -1.41 -20.98 37.73
C SER A 59 -2.17 -20.99 36.41
N ALA A 60 -2.11 -19.90 35.67
CA ALA A 60 -2.52 -19.88 34.28
C ALA A 60 -1.45 -20.60 33.47
N GLY A 61 -1.68 -21.86 33.20
CA GLY A 61 -0.94 -22.63 32.23
C GLY A 61 -0.93 -21.85 30.90
N THR A 62 0.25 -21.38 30.52
CA THR A 62 0.49 -20.77 29.21
C THR A 62 0.21 -21.86 28.19
N ALA A 63 -1.01 -21.90 27.64
CA ALA A 63 -1.32 -22.67 26.46
C ALA A 63 -0.54 -22.04 25.32
N SER A 64 0.66 -22.53 25.07
CA SER A 64 1.40 -22.29 23.85
C SER A 64 0.56 -22.85 22.71
N SER A 65 -0.20 -21.99 22.05
CA SER A 65 -0.92 -22.35 20.83
C SER A 65 0.12 -22.49 19.72
N SER A 66 0.76 -23.67 19.65
CA SER A 66 1.68 -23.99 18.57
C SER A 66 0.92 -23.92 17.24
N VAL A 67 1.33 -23.00 16.36
CA VAL A 67 0.76 -22.90 15.02
C VAL A 67 0.98 -24.22 14.30
N LYS A 68 -0.09 -24.85 13.83
CA LYS A 68 0.02 -26.12 13.09
C LYS A 68 0.70 -25.83 11.73
N VAL A 69 1.85 -26.43 11.52
CA VAL A 69 2.54 -26.39 10.23
C VAL A 69 1.80 -27.31 9.24
N PRO A 70 1.44 -26.82 8.05
CA PRO A 70 0.85 -27.69 7.01
C PRO A 70 1.78 -28.81 6.60
N ASP A 71 1.26 -30.01 6.40
CA ASP A 71 2.05 -31.21 6.06
C ASP A 71 2.83 -31.05 4.73
N ASN A 72 2.30 -30.24 3.81
CA ASN A 72 2.94 -29.92 2.52
C ASN A 72 3.99 -28.82 2.60
N MET A 73 4.34 -28.33 3.78
CA MET A 73 5.27 -27.21 3.97
C MET A 73 6.58 -27.64 4.62
N ASN A 74 7.70 -27.09 4.17
CA ASN A 74 8.97 -27.09 4.87
C ASN A 74 9.16 -25.71 5.56
N LEU A 75 9.40 -25.70 6.87
CA LEU A 75 9.64 -24.47 7.61
C LEU A 75 11.00 -23.84 7.33
N THR A 76 11.96 -24.65 6.90
CA THR A 76 13.33 -24.23 6.63
C THR A 76 13.83 -24.81 5.31
N GLY A 77 14.64 -24.03 4.62
CA GLY A 77 15.22 -24.46 3.33
C GLY A 77 14.24 -24.46 2.16
N PHE A 78 14.68 -25.00 1.05
CA PHE A 78 13.93 -25.12 -0.18
C PHE A 78 13.80 -26.59 -0.60
N PRO A 79 12.72 -26.96 -1.31
CA PRO A 79 11.56 -26.14 -1.67
C PRO A 79 10.68 -25.82 -0.45
N ILE A 80 9.97 -24.69 -0.48
CA ILE A 80 9.00 -24.34 0.57
C ILE A 80 7.84 -25.31 0.61
N ALA A 81 7.31 -25.68 -0.56
CA ALA A 81 6.25 -26.65 -0.67
C ALA A 81 6.78 -28.01 -1.13
N LYS A 82 6.46 -29.10 -0.42
CA LYS A 82 6.85 -30.49 -0.79
C LYS A 82 6.17 -30.95 -2.09
N LYS A 83 4.91 -30.56 -2.28
CA LYS A 83 4.14 -30.74 -3.53
C LYS A 83 3.79 -29.36 -4.05
N THR A 84 3.73 -29.21 -5.36
CA THR A 84 3.43 -27.93 -6.01
C THR A 84 2.14 -27.32 -5.48
N VAL A 85 2.23 -26.05 -5.05
CA VAL A 85 1.10 -25.21 -4.66
C VAL A 85 0.90 -24.15 -5.74
N LYS A 86 -0.35 -23.80 -6.03
CA LYS A 86 -0.71 -22.69 -6.92
C LYS A 86 -1.31 -21.58 -6.09
N LEU A 87 -0.87 -20.36 -6.32
CA LEU A 87 -1.40 -19.14 -5.71
C LEU A 87 -1.84 -18.18 -6.80
N LYS A 88 -2.97 -17.54 -6.61
CA LYS A 88 -3.44 -16.42 -7.45
C LYS A 88 -2.99 -15.11 -6.82
N ILE A 89 -2.21 -14.32 -7.57
CA ILE A 89 -1.74 -13.00 -7.09
C ILE A 89 -2.19 -11.92 -8.05
N MET A 90 -2.95 -10.97 -7.53
CA MET A 90 -3.35 -9.77 -8.26
C MET A 90 -2.26 -8.70 -8.11
N VAL A 91 -1.76 -8.18 -9.23
CA VAL A 91 -0.61 -7.26 -9.21
C VAL A 91 -0.85 -6.03 -10.06
N ASP A 92 -0.51 -4.85 -9.49
CA ASP A 92 -0.46 -3.61 -10.25
C ASP A 92 0.78 -3.60 -11.16
N THR A 93 0.56 -3.41 -12.46
CA THR A 93 1.60 -3.43 -13.48
C THR A 93 1.90 -2.03 -14.01
N SER A 94 2.99 -1.89 -14.75
CA SER A 94 3.35 -0.65 -15.43
C SER A 94 3.60 -0.90 -16.91
N ALA A 95 3.65 0.16 -17.72
CA ALA A 95 3.97 0.04 -19.14
C ALA A 95 5.34 -0.62 -19.39
N ALA A 96 6.30 -0.38 -18.48
CA ALA A 96 7.63 -1.01 -18.56
C ALA A 96 7.61 -2.49 -18.14
N GLN A 97 6.61 -2.93 -17.38
CA GLN A 97 6.46 -4.30 -16.89
C GLN A 97 4.98 -4.71 -16.88
N PRO A 98 4.43 -5.02 -18.05
CA PRO A 98 3.01 -5.32 -18.20
C PRO A 98 2.63 -6.73 -17.76
N ASP A 99 3.59 -7.65 -17.66
CA ASP A 99 3.33 -9.07 -17.39
C ASP A 99 4.34 -9.65 -16.40
N PHE A 100 3.87 -9.94 -15.20
CA PHE A 100 4.69 -10.51 -14.12
C PHE A 100 5.06 -11.97 -14.34
N SER A 101 4.32 -12.72 -15.16
CA SER A 101 4.66 -14.10 -15.50
C SER A 101 5.97 -14.23 -16.26
N LYS A 102 6.39 -13.15 -16.95
CA LYS A 102 7.64 -13.09 -17.74
C LYS A 102 8.85 -12.65 -16.94
N VAL A 103 8.68 -12.28 -15.66
CA VAL A 103 9.78 -11.82 -14.80
C VAL A 103 10.64 -12.99 -14.40
N LYS A 104 11.87 -13.01 -14.87
CA LYS A 104 12.84 -14.12 -14.62
C LYS A 104 13.04 -14.45 -13.14
N MET A 105 13.02 -13.43 -12.28
CA MET A 105 13.13 -13.59 -10.83
C MET A 105 11.99 -14.46 -10.28
N PHE A 106 10.74 -14.16 -10.63
CA PHE A 106 9.59 -14.95 -10.16
C PHE A 106 9.61 -16.38 -10.73
N GLN A 107 9.98 -16.53 -12.00
CA GLN A 107 10.17 -17.87 -12.60
C GLN A 107 11.24 -18.71 -11.89
N ALA A 108 12.32 -18.06 -11.43
CA ALA A 108 13.36 -18.72 -10.63
C ALA A 108 12.82 -19.11 -9.24
N TYR A 109 12.09 -18.20 -8.58
CA TYR A 109 11.46 -18.48 -7.29
C TYR A 109 10.42 -19.59 -7.36
N GLU A 110 9.60 -19.66 -8.41
CA GLU A 110 8.64 -20.76 -8.59
C GLU A 110 9.35 -22.13 -8.61
N LYS A 111 10.47 -22.21 -9.32
CA LYS A 111 11.27 -23.45 -9.38
C LYS A 111 11.92 -23.79 -8.03
N MET A 112 12.42 -22.77 -7.33
CA MET A 112 13.11 -22.94 -6.06
C MET A 112 12.15 -23.28 -4.92
N THR A 113 10.96 -22.69 -4.92
CA THR A 113 9.99 -22.80 -3.83
C THR A 113 8.97 -23.92 -4.02
N ASN A 114 8.82 -24.42 -5.26
CA ASN A 114 7.71 -25.28 -5.68
C ASN A 114 6.31 -24.65 -5.51
N VAL A 115 6.26 -23.29 -5.54
CA VAL A 115 5.05 -22.49 -5.52
C VAL A 115 4.87 -21.84 -6.88
N LYS A 116 3.80 -22.19 -7.61
CA LYS A 116 3.46 -21.58 -8.89
C LYS A 116 2.51 -20.41 -8.67
N ILE A 117 2.72 -19.31 -9.38
CA ILE A 117 1.91 -18.10 -9.27
C ILE A 117 1.09 -17.90 -10.54
N GLU A 118 -0.21 -17.84 -10.37
CA GLU A 118 -1.15 -17.40 -11.39
C GLU A 118 -1.33 -15.89 -11.26
N TRP A 119 -0.73 -15.15 -12.18
CA TRP A 119 -0.70 -13.69 -12.14
C TRP A 119 -1.97 -13.08 -12.73
N ILE A 120 -2.65 -12.26 -11.96
CA ILE A 120 -3.73 -11.38 -12.41
C ILE A 120 -3.13 -9.99 -12.61
N ASN A 121 -2.62 -9.74 -13.81
CA ASN A 121 -1.96 -8.49 -14.17
C ASN A 121 -3.00 -7.36 -14.36
N ILE A 122 -2.92 -6.30 -13.57
CA ILE A 122 -3.78 -5.12 -13.68
C ILE A 122 -3.02 -4.02 -14.41
N PRO A 123 -3.48 -3.57 -15.59
CA PRO A 123 -2.87 -2.41 -16.25
C PRO A 123 -2.90 -1.17 -15.37
N SER A 124 -1.83 -0.38 -15.42
CA SER A 124 -1.70 0.87 -14.68
C SER A 124 -2.92 1.77 -14.89
N GLY A 125 -3.39 2.38 -13.79
CA GLY A 125 -4.61 3.21 -13.76
C GLY A 125 -5.90 2.46 -13.43
N ASN A 126 -5.94 1.13 -13.56
CA ASN A 126 -7.14 0.32 -13.27
C ASN A 126 -7.10 -0.36 -11.89
N THR A 127 -6.04 -0.18 -11.12
CA THR A 127 -5.79 -0.89 -9.86
C THR A 127 -6.92 -0.69 -8.87
N ARG A 128 -7.37 0.56 -8.67
CA ARG A 128 -8.46 0.85 -7.74
C ARG A 128 -9.74 0.11 -8.12
N THR A 129 -10.16 0.21 -9.37
CA THR A 129 -11.39 -0.43 -9.87
C THR A 129 -11.33 -1.95 -9.72
N LYS A 130 -10.23 -2.57 -10.13
CA LYS A 130 -10.09 -4.04 -10.09
C LYS A 130 -9.98 -4.58 -8.67
N VAL A 131 -9.21 -3.93 -7.79
CA VAL A 131 -9.08 -4.34 -6.39
C VAL A 131 -10.42 -4.18 -5.67
N MET A 132 -11.10 -3.04 -5.80
CA MET A 132 -12.39 -2.82 -5.15
C MET A 132 -13.47 -3.77 -5.67
N LEU A 133 -13.46 -4.10 -6.98
CA LEU A 133 -14.38 -5.09 -7.55
C LEU A 133 -14.15 -6.48 -6.96
N ALA A 134 -12.89 -6.92 -6.81
CA ALA A 134 -12.57 -8.20 -6.20
C ALA A 134 -13.12 -8.31 -4.76
N PHE A 135 -12.97 -7.25 -3.96
CA PHE A 135 -13.56 -7.21 -2.61
C PHE A 135 -15.09 -7.19 -2.63
N ALA A 136 -15.70 -6.45 -3.56
CA ALA A 136 -17.15 -6.33 -3.66
C ALA A 136 -17.83 -7.64 -4.16
N SER A 137 -17.16 -8.37 -5.06
CA SER A 137 -17.69 -9.64 -5.57
C SER A 137 -17.40 -10.84 -4.65
N GLY A 138 -16.47 -10.71 -3.71
CA GLY A 138 -15.98 -11.82 -2.90
C GLY A 138 -15.03 -12.78 -3.64
N GLU A 139 -14.71 -12.50 -4.91
CA GLU A 139 -13.74 -13.28 -5.70
C GLU A 139 -12.32 -12.77 -5.46
N LEU A 140 -11.81 -13.04 -4.26
CA LEU A 140 -10.50 -12.57 -3.85
C LEU A 140 -9.37 -13.47 -4.38
N PRO A 141 -8.23 -12.90 -4.82
CA PRO A 141 -7.01 -13.66 -5.02
C PRO A 141 -6.41 -14.07 -3.66
N ASP A 142 -5.42 -14.97 -3.68
CA ASP A 142 -4.69 -15.35 -2.47
C ASP A 142 -3.85 -14.21 -1.90
N ALA A 143 -3.36 -13.29 -2.78
CA ALA A 143 -2.62 -12.11 -2.36
C ALA A 143 -2.71 -10.96 -3.37
N PHE A 144 -2.43 -9.75 -2.88
CA PHE A 144 -2.27 -8.53 -3.66
C PHE A 144 -0.82 -8.06 -3.62
N LEU A 145 -0.24 -7.74 -4.78
CA LEU A 145 1.13 -7.23 -4.89
C LEU A 145 1.13 -5.85 -5.54
N LYS A 146 1.89 -4.91 -4.98
CA LYS A 146 1.97 -3.51 -5.46
C LYS A 146 0.64 -2.73 -5.45
N CYS A 147 -0.35 -3.18 -4.71
CA CYS A 147 -1.67 -2.53 -4.61
C CYS A 147 -1.78 -1.56 -3.42
N GLY A 148 -0.67 -1.14 -2.81
CA GLY A 148 -0.65 -0.28 -1.61
C GLY A 148 -1.28 1.10 -1.79
N SER A 149 -1.35 1.62 -3.01
CA SER A 149 -2.05 2.88 -3.31
C SER A 149 -3.57 2.78 -3.10
N VAL A 150 -4.13 1.57 -3.15
CA VAL A 150 -5.55 1.27 -2.92
C VAL A 150 -5.77 0.65 -1.56
N LEU A 151 -4.94 -0.32 -1.21
CA LEU A 151 -4.96 -1.02 0.08
C LEU A 151 -4.18 -0.23 1.14
N THR A 152 -4.62 1.00 1.38
CA THR A 152 -4.11 1.84 2.48
C THR A 152 -4.47 1.24 3.83
N ASN A 153 -3.85 1.69 4.93
CA ASN A 153 -4.18 1.20 6.27
C ASN A 153 -5.68 1.34 6.59
N SER A 154 -6.30 2.44 6.20
CA SER A 154 -7.75 2.66 6.38
C SER A 154 -8.57 1.61 5.62
N THR A 155 -8.24 1.36 4.35
CA THR A 155 -8.93 0.36 3.52
C THR A 155 -8.72 -1.06 4.05
N GLN A 156 -7.50 -1.41 4.44
CA GLN A 156 -7.19 -2.70 5.06
C GLN A 156 -7.99 -2.91 6.35
N TYR A 157 -8.08 -1.88 7.20
CA TYR A 157 -8.85 -1.98 8.44
C TYR A 157 -10.34 -2.21 8.17
N SER A 158 -10.92 -1.55 7.17
CA SER A 158 -12.31 -1.76 6.77
C SER A 158 -12.55 -3.21 6.33
N PHE A 159 -11.74 -3.73 5.41
CA PHE A 159 -11.88 -5.10 4.92
C PHE A 159 -11.57 -6.16 5.98
N ALA A 160 -10.68 -5.85 6.92
CA ALA A 160 -10.37 -6.74 8.04
C ALA A 160 -11.54 -6.90 9.02
N LYS A 161 -12.35 -5.85 9.23
CA LYS A 161 -13.61 -5.96 10.01
C LYS A 161 -14.59 -6.96 9.42
N ASP A 162 -14.62 -7.05 8.09
CA ASP A 162 -15.47 -7.98 7.35
C ASP A 162 -14.83 -9.37 7.19
N ASN A 163 -13.70 -9.63 7.89
CA ASN A 163 -12.90 -10.87 7.82
C ASN A 163 -12.42 -11.23 6.40
N LEU A 164 -12.20 -10.24 5.56
CA LEU A 164 -11.70 -10.41 4.18
C LEU A 164 -10.17 -10.42 4.10
N LEU A 165 -9.48 -10.05 5.18
CA LEU A 165 -8.03 -10.07 5.27
C LEU A 165 -7.55 -11.02 6.37
N TYR A 166 -6.45 -11.69 6.06
CA TYR A 166 -5.83 -12.65 6.97
C TYR A 166 -4.89 -11.95 7.94
N ASP A 167 -5.11 -12.13 9.24
CA ASP A 167 -4.21 -11.63 10.26
C ASP A 167 -2.98 -12.55 10.39
N MET A 168 -1.84 -12.06 9.91
CA MET A 168 -0.57 -12.77 9.96
C MET A 168 0.04 -12.82 11.37
N ASN A 169 -0.35 -11.90 12.27
CA ASN A 169 0.19 -11.85 13.63
C ASN A 169 -0.55 -12.76 14.60
N LYS A 170 -1.74 -13.25 14.24
CA LYS A 170 -2.55 -14.09 15.11
C LYS A 170 -1.87 -15.43 15.37
N GLY A 171 -1.66 -15.76 16.67
CA GLY A 171 -1.14 -17.07 17.09
C GLY A 171 0.30 -17.33 16.63
N ASP A 172 1.20 -16.35 16.70
CA ASP A 172 2.63 -16.48 16.34
C ASP A 172 2.91 -16.89 14.87
N ARG A 173 1.95 -16.73 13.98
CA ARG A 173 2.11 -17.12 12.56
C ARG A 173 3.25 -16.37 11.88
N LEU A 174 3.35 -15.07 12.10
CA LEU A 174 4.40 -14.24 11.53
C LEU A 174 5.78 -14.73 11.98
N LYS A 175 5.93 -15.03 13.26
CA LYS A 175 7.16 -15.58 13.85
C LYS A 175 7.49 -16.96 13.29
N THR A 176 6.48 -17.82 13.12
CA THR A 176 6.65 -19.21 12.69
C THR A 176 6.96 -19.30 11.18
N PHE A 177 6.19 -18.59 10.34
CA PHE A 177 6.26 -18.77 8.90
C PHE A 177 7.11 -17.72 8.17
N ALA A 178 7.42 -16.59 8.83
CA ALA A 178 8.25 -15.52 8.29
C ALA A 178 9.29 -15.03 9.32
N PRO A 179 10.18 -15.91 9.84
CA PRO A 179 11.07 -15.58 10.95
C PRO A 179 12.02 -14.43 10.63
N ASN A 180 12.53 -14.33 9.40
CA ASN A 180 13.41 -13.24 8.98
C ASN A 180 12.68 -11.89 8.96
N PHE A 181 11.44 -11.89 8.47
CA PHE A 181 10.62 -10.70 8.49
C PHE A 181 10.20 -10.34 9.92
N TYR A 182 9.85 -11.33 10.74
CA TYR A 182 9.51 -11.11 12.15
C TYR A 182 10.67 -10.49 12.93
N LYS A 183 11.90 -10.90 12.66
CA LYS A 183 13.09 -10.28 13.24
C LYS A 183 13.17 -8.80 12.84
N PHE A 184 13.11 -8.49 11.54
CA PHE A 184 13.11 -7.12 11.02
C PHE A 184 11.98 -6.27 11.64
N TYR A 185 10.77 -6.81 11.67
CA TYR A 185 9.59 -6.16 12.25
C TYR A 185 9.76 -5.87 13.75
N SER A 186 10.31 -6.80 14.51
CA SER A 186 10.49 -6.66 15.96
C SER A 186 11.62 -5.71 16.35
N GLU A 187 12.67 -5.64 15.54
CA GLU A 187 13.83 -4.77 15.76
C GLU A 187 13.61 -3.33 15.28
N ASN A 188 12.67 -3.10 14.37
CA ASN A 188 12.38 -1.77 13.79
C ASN A 188 11.05 -1.22 14.30
N ASN A 189 11.12 -0.34 15.31
CA ASN A 189 9.94 0.19 15.97
C ASN A 189 9.02 0.99 15.04
N ASP A 190 9.58 1.73 14.08
CA ASP A 190 8.80 2.50 13.09
C ASP A 190 8.06 1.58 12.11
N VAL A 191 8.71 0.51 11.65
CA VAL A 191 8.06 -0.53 10.84
C VAL A 191 6.94 -1.18 11.63
N LYS A 192 7.21 -1.56 12.87
CA LYS A 192 6.22 -2.16 13.76
C LYS A 192 5.00 -1.25 13.95
N LYS A 193 5.21 0.03 14.27
CA LYS A 193 4.12 1.00 14.44
C LYS A 193 3.32 1.23 13.15
N SER A 194 3.99 1.28 12.00
CA SER A 194 3.32 1.54 10.71
C SER A 194 2.46 0.38 10.20
N MET A 195 2.77 -0.85 10.63
CA MET A 195 2.12 -2.07 10.15
C MET A 195 1.13 -2.68 11.11
N THR A 196 1.25 -2.36 12.42
CA THR A 196 0.42 -2.98 13.46
C THR A 196 -0.83 -2.14 13.67
N PHE A 197 -1.97 -2.76 13.49
CA PHE A 197 -3.27 -2.15 13.76
C PHE A 197 -3.59 -2.13 15.26
N ALA A 198 -4.58 -1.34 15.67
CA ALA A 198 -4.96 -1.18 17.09
C ALA A 198 -5.35 -2.49 17.76
N ASN A 199 -5.84 -3.48 17.02
CA ASN A 199 -6.14 -4.84 17.48
C ASN A 199 -4.91 -5.77 17.48
N ASN A 200 -3.70 -5.23 17.35
CA ASN A 200 -2.44 -5.96 17.24
C ASN A 200 -2.30 -6.86 15.99
N ALA A 201 -3.17 -6.70 15.00
CA ALA A 201 -3.13 -7.46 13.77
C ALA A 201 -2.12 -6.88 12.76
N VAL A 202 -1.64 -7.75 11.85
CA VAL A 202 -0.77 -7.38 10.71
C VAL A 202 -1.36 -8.02 9.46
N TYR A 203 -1.76 -7.19 8.49
CA TYR A 203 -2.46 -7.64 7.28
C TYR A 203 -1.62 -7.57 6.01
N SER A 204 -0.46 -6.92 6.04
CA SER A 204 0.38 -6.75 4.85
C SER A 204 1.87 -6.78 5.18
N PHE A 205 2.68 -7.13 4.18
CA PHE A 205 4.13 -6.94 4.23
C PHE A 205 4.48 -5.59 3.58
N PRO A 206 5.33 -4.75 4.20
CA PRO A 206 5.75 -3.49 3.63
C PRO A 206 6.79 -3.72 2.53
N GLN A 207 6.90 -2.76 1.63
CA GLN A 207 8.08 -2.64 0.82
C GLN A 207 9.17 -1.94 1.65
N GLY A 208 10.20 -2.67 2.03
CA GLY A 208 11.39 -2.12 2.68
C GLY A 208 12.45 -1.73 1.65
N VAL A 209 12.95 -0.51 1.73
CA VAL A 209 14.03 -0.04 0.86
C VAL A 209 15.11 0.62 1.72
N GLU A 210 16.30 0.01 1.76
CA GLU A 210 17.45 0.51 2.53
C GLU A 210 18.42 1.36 1.70
N ALA A 211 18.28 1.35 0.37
CA ALA A 211 19.15 2.11 -0.52
C ALA A 211 19.08 3.62 -0.25
N ILE A 212 20.24 4.23 -0.02
CA ILE A 212 20.37 5.67 0.28
C ILE A 212 19.60 6.56 -0.72
N PRO A 213 19.65 6.31 -2.06
CA PRO A 213 18.87 7.11 -3.00
C PRO A 213 17.36 7.15 -2.75
N ASN A 214 16.81 6.12 -2.10
CA ASN A 214 15.38 6.03 -1.81
C ASN A 214 15.01 6.60 -0.43
N LYS A 215 16.00 6.82 0.44
CA LYS A 215 15.82 7.51 1.73
C LYS A 215 15.73 9.03 1.56
N VAL A 216 16.20 9.56 0.45
CA VAL A 216 16.13 10.99 0.10
C VAL A 216 15.02 11.18 -0.92
N ALA A 217 13.85 11.59 -0.44
CA ALA A 217 12.73 11.95 -1.30
C ALA A 217 12.97 13.33 -1.91
N GLY A 218 12.63 13.51 -3.19
CA GLY A 218 12.72 14.81 -3.87
C GLY A 218 14.17 15.25 -4.09
N LYS A 219 14.67 15.08 -5.30
CA LYS A 219 16.01 15.53 -5.71
C LYS A 219 15.86 16.65 -6.71
N LEU A 220 16.46 17.78 -6.42
CA LEU A 220 16.57 18.87 -7.36
C LEU A 220 17.85 18.70 -8.18
N PHE A 221 17.72 18.78 -9.49
CA PHE A 221 18.84 18.74 -10.42
C PHE A 221 18.99 20.08 -11.10
N ILE A 222 20.22 20.60 -11.18
CA ILE A 222 20.57 21.81 -11.91
C ILE A 222 21.43 21.39 -13.10
N ASN A 223 21.16 22.01 -14.27
CA ASN A 223 22.00 21.80 -15.44
C ASN A 223 23.39 22.41 -15.20
N LYS A 224 24.40 21.54 -15.13
CA LYS A 224 25.76 21.93 -14.80
C LYS A 224 26.38 22.87 -15.85
N GLU A 225 26.08 22.68 -17.13
CA GLU A 225 26.62 23.53 -18.18
C GLU A 225 25.99 24.94 -18.14
N TRP A 226 24.71 25.05 -17.81
CA TRP A 226 24.06 26.34 -17.61
C TRP A 226 24.62 27.04 -16.38
N LEU A 227 24.84 26.31 -15.31
CA LEU A 227 25.46 26.89 -14.10
C LEU A 227 26.87 27.41 -14.41
N LYS A 228 27.67 26.67 -15.17
CA LYS A 228 28.99 27.09 -15.63
C LYS A 228 28.90 28.32 -16.54
N LYS A 229 27.97 28.34 -17.50
CA LYS A 229 27.74 29.47 -18.41
C LYS A 229 27.30 30.72 -17.65
N SER A 230 26.55 30.58 -16.58
CA SER A 230 26.10 31.70 -15.72
C SER A 230 27.22 32.31 -14.86
N GLY A 231 28.35 31.60 -14.69
CA GLY A 231 29.38 32.00 -13.74
C GLY A 231 29.00 31.91 -12.27
N LYS A 232 27.78 31.40 -11.97
CA LYS A 232 27.28 31.26 -10.59
C LYS A 232 27.77 29.94 -9.98
N LYS A 233 27.88 29.94 -8.66
CA LYS A 233 28.19 28.72 -7.90
C LYS A 233 26.95 27.83 -7.74
N MET A 234 27.14 26.59 -7.32
CA MET A 234 26.04 25.71 -6.91
C MET A 234 25.29 26.38 -5.74
N PRO A 235 23.98 26.60 -5.85
CA PRO A 235 23.21 27.24 -4.79
C PRO A 235 23.11 26.35 -3.55
N GLU A 236 23.33 26.93 -2.39
CA GLU A 236 23.21 26.28 -1.08
C GLU A 236 21.98 26.77 -0.31
N THR A 237 21.41 27.91 -0.72
CA THR A 237 20.22 28.51 -0.12
C THR A 237 19.10 28.69 -1.15
N ILE A 238 17.89 28.92 -0.68
CA ILE A 238 16.72 29.17 -1.56
C ILE A 238 16.91 30.49 -2.34
N ASP A 239 17.48 31.50 -1.71
CA ASP A 239 17.72 32.80 -2.36
C ASP A 239 18.76 32.68 -3.48
N GLU A 240 19.85 31.96 -3.24
CA GLU A 240 20.84 31.66 -4.27
C GLU A 240 20.26 30.82 -5.42
N LEU A 241 19.38 29.87 -5.11
CA LEU A 241 18.66 29.09 -6.12
C LEU A 241 17.75 30.00 -6.96
N TYR A 242 17.02 30.89 -6.30
CA TYR A 242 16.18 31.87 -6.98
C TYR A 242 17.00 32.71 -7.96
N ASP A 243 18.14 33.25 -7.52
CA ASP A 243 19.05 34.05 -8.35
C ASP A 243 19.62 33.28 -9.54
N VAL A 244 19.90 31.98 -9.37
CA VAL A 244 20.33 31.09 -10.45
C VAL A 244 19.20 30.89 -11.47
N LEU A 245 17.99 30.64 -10.99
CA LEU A 245 16.83 30.41 -11.86
C LEU A 245 16.40 31.66 -12.61
N VAL A 246 16.46 32.85 -11.97
CA VAL A 246 16.24 34.14 -12.63
C VAL A 246 17.26 34.36 -13.73
N TYR A 247 18.54 34.10 -13.45
CA TYR A 247 19.57 34.20 -14.48
C TYR A 247 19.29 33.25 -15.67
N PHE A 248 18.89 32.01 -15.41
CA PHE A 248 18.57 31.05 -16.48
C PHE A 248 17.37 31.48 -17.31
N ARG A 249 16.38 32.13 -16.70
CA ARG A 249 15.21 32.67 -17.37
C ARG A 249 15.57 33.86 -18.29
N ASP A 250 16.42 34.76 -17.78
CA ASP A 250 16.68 36.06 -18.42
C ASP A 250 17.82 36.01 -19.45
N ASN A 251 18.51 34.86 -19.54
CA ASN A 251 19.62 34.68 -20.48
C ASN A 251 19.41 33.45 -21.36
N ASP A 252 19.82 33.55 -22.62
CA ASP A 252 19.75 32.44 -23.57
C ASP A 252 20.75 31.35 -23.20
N MET A 253 20.29 30.40 -22.38
CA MET A 253 21.11 29.29 -21.90
C MET A 253 21.32 28.21 -22.98
N ILE A 254 20.42 28.15 -23.97
CA ILE A 254 20.40 27.12 -25.04
C ILE A 254 21.16 27.62 -26.24
N GLY A 255 21.27 28.92 -26.45
CA GLY A 255 21.90 29.55 -27.64
C GLY A 255 20.97 29.58 -28.88
N ASN A 256 19.68 29.68 -28.64
CA ASN A 256 18.67 29.71 -29.72
C ASN A 256 18.05 31.09 -29.94
N GLY A 257 18.56 32.12 -29.27
CA GLY A 257 18.11 33.51 -29.40
C GLY A 257 16.78 33.82 -28.72
N LYS A 258 16.38 33.02 -27.73
CA LYS A 258 15.15 33.19 -26.94
C LYS A 258 15.43 33.30 -25.47
#